data_e44dc499962134b9476ab396d403b05e
#
_entry.id   e44dc499962134b9476ab396d403b05e
#
_cell.length_a   1.000
_cell.length_b   1.000
_cell.length_c   1.000
_cell.angle_alpha   90.00
_cell.angle_beta   90.00
_cell.angle_gamma   90.00
#
_symmetry.space_group_name_H-M   'P 1'
#
loop_
_entity.id
_entity.type
_entity.pdbx_description
1 polymer ?
#
loop_
_entity_poly.entity_id
_entity_poly.type
_entity_poly.pdbx_seq_one_letter_code
_entity_poly.pdbx_strand_id
1 'polypeptide(L)'
;TIDNDVNDTILQIKLIISLLMKCFIRDRSIIDIEVLMSFSQSIEVVQRLFSDFNFNLDLTTLLSIIERVVSKEIIPFKGEPLEGVQLMGILESRALDFENIIILGVNEGILPKGKIINSLIPYELKRFFKIPSYLERDAIFSYHFYRILQRAKNITLTYNSSLDDFGVGEKSRFITQLLSEYKTSKIDEFIFYDNDIRLDPIKPFIIGSNSIKEEILKWASNGVSPTALNMYKLCSIEFYFHYLLKIREPIQIDEYADNSLMGSAIHNFLEVFYPTDSITTKNFLNYEDKIRDSLNSFYKKHLSENNFNKGKNYLSLKVAEKLLKDFIIYEEELLKENNIQILYKEKELILDFKVNEYNFKLIGNIDRIDLFNNSLRIIDYKSGKNNSNSELFFSDWDEVSDNPKKDKVFQLLMYSYLFLKNNPHFLNTNIIVGIYFLRDLKKGLVPLQKKGGFKFDNDFIKNFEIQLHRIFERMIEDDFKENDDYKLCEFCNSLEITGRN
;
A
#
# COMPACT_ATOMS: atom_id res chain seq x y z
N THR A 1 -17.10 -15.07 23.35
CA THR A 1 -16.32 -15.95 22.45
C THR A 1 -17.29 -16.48 21.42
N ILE A 2 -17.32 -15.84 20.25
CA ILE A 2 -18.05 -16.35 19.09
C ILE A 2 -17.10 -17.41 18.52
N ASP A 3 -17.42 -18.66 18.72
CA ASP A 3 -16.85 -19.76 17.95
C ASP A 3 -17.32 -19.55 16.52
N ASN A 4 -16.49 -18.93 15.70
CA ASN A 4 -16.71 -18.80 14.28
C ASN A 4 -16.46 -20.17 13.65
N ASP A 5 -17.48 -21.01 13.66
CA ASP A 5 -17.46 -22.28 12.93
C ASP A 5 -17.36 -21.95 11.44
N VAL A 6 -16.32 -22.45 10.80
CA VAL A 6 -16.08 -22.32 9.35
C VAL A 6 -17.30 -22.76 8.55
N ASN A 7 -17.99 -23.81 9.01
CA ASN A 7 -19.21 -24.34 8.38
C ASN A 7 -20.37 -23.34 8.45
N ASP A 8 -20.54 -22.65 9.56
CA ASP A 8 -21.58 -21.62 9.71
C ASP A 8 -21.30 -20.42 8.78
N THR A 9 -20.04 -20.02 8.62
CA THR A 9 -19.64 -18.96 7.70
C THR A 9 -19.95 -19.35 6.24
N ILE A 10 -19.62 -20.56 5.82
CA ILE A 10 -19.92 -21.07 4.47
C ILE A 10 -21.43 -21.11 4.24
N LEU A 11 -22.22 -21.52 5.24
CA LEU A 11 -23.69 -21.53 5.15
C LEU A 11 -24.24 -20.09 4.99
N GLN A 12 -23.71 -19.11 5.71
CA GLN A 12 -24.10 -17.71 5.58
C GLN A 12 -23.77 -17.17 4.18
N ILE A 13 -22.60 -17.47 3.64
CA ILE A 13 -22.21 -17.09 2.27
C ILE A 13 -23.21 -17.69 1.26
N LYS A 14 -23.54 -18.97 1.38
CA LYS A 14 -24.53 -19.62 0.51
C LYS A 14 -25.92 -19.00 0.60
N LEU A 15 -26.34 -18.61 1.79
CA LEU A 15 -27.59 -17.89 1.99
C LEU A 15 -27.60 -16.55 1.26
N ILE A 16 -26.52 -15.78 1.40
CA ILE A 16 -26.36 -14.49 0.71
C ILE A 16 -26.40 -14.69 -0.82
N ILE A 17 -25.66 -15.66 -1.36
CA ILE A 17 -25.69 -16.00 -2.79
C ILE A 17 -27.14 -16.30 -3.24
N SER A 18 -27.88 -17.10 -2.47
CA SER A 18 -29.27 -17.48 -2.80
C SER A 18 -30.21 -16.28 -2.82
N LEU A 19 -30.00 -15.30 -1.93
CA LEU A 19 -30.77 -14.07 -1.90
C LEU A 19 -30.44 -13.16 -3.08
N LEU A 20 -29.15 -12.98 -3.39
CA LEU A 20 -28.70 -12.20 -4.55
C LEU A 20 -29.19 -12.81 -5.85
N MET A 21 -29.15 -14.13 -6.01
CA MET A 21 -29.72 -14.83 -7.18
C MET A 21 -31.17 -14.48 -7.39
N LYS A 22 -32.01 -14.47 -6.34
CA LYS A 22 -33.42 -14.09 -6.45
C LYS A 22 -33.60 -12.66 -6.95
N CYS A 23 -32.72 -11.72 -6.51
CA CYS A 23 -32.75 -10.34 -6.98
C CYS A 23 -32.40 -10.25 -8.47
N PHE A 24 -31.28 -10.85 -8.91
CA PHE A 24 -30.85 -10.79 -10.32
C PHE A 24 -31.74 -11.55 -11.28
N ILE A 25 -32.35 -12.63 -10.85
CA ILE A 25 -33.41 -13.32 -11.64
C ILE A 25 -34.59 -12.38 -11.89
N ARG A 26 -35.00 -11.60 -10.87
CA ARG A 26 -36.06 -10.61 -11.00
C ARG A 26 -35.69 -9.49 -11.98
N ASP A 27 -34.44 -9.04 -11.90
CA ASP A 27 -33.92 -7.94 -12.72
C ASP A 27 -33.43 -8.40 -14.12
N ARG A 28 -33.52 -9.70 -14.43
CA ARG A 28 -33.12 -10.35 -15.68
C ARG A 28 -31.67 -10.13 -16.09
N SER A 29 -30.77 -9.96 -15.12
CA SER A 29 -29.36 -9.86 -15.38
C SER A 29 -28.72 -11.24 -15.57
N ILE A 30 -28.54 -11.66 -16.83
CA ILE A 30 -27.99 -12.98 -17.17
C ILE A 30 -26.52 -13.09 -16.74
N ILE A 31 -25.75 -12.05 -16.91
CA ILE A 31 -24.30 -12.03 -16.57
C ILE A 31 -24.11 -12.19 -15.06
N ASP A 32 -24.85 -11.43 -14.26
CA ASP A 32 -24.73 -11.48 -12.80
C ASP A 32 -25.17 -12.85 -12.25
N ILE A 33 -26.16 -13.49 -12.88
CA ILE A 33 -26.58 -14.85 -12.52
C ILE A 33 -25.47 -15.86 -12.80
N GLU A 34 -24.81 -15.79 -13.96
CA GLU A 34 -23.71 -16.69 -14.31
C GLU A 34 -22.49 -16.50 -13.36
N VAL A 35 -22.17 -15.23 -13.03
CA VAL A 35 -21.13 -14.91 -12.03
C VAL A 35 -21.46 -15.54 -10.68
N LEU A 36 -22.68 -15.38 -10.18
CA LEU A 36 -23.08 -15.96 -8.90
C LEU A 36 -23.13 -17.49 -8.92
N MET A 37 -23.47 -18.10 -10.08
CA MET A 37 -23.41 -19.55 -10.24
C MET A 37 -21.98 -20.07 -10.15
N SER A 38 -21.03 -19.44 -10.86
CA SER A 38 -19.60 -19.77 -10.79
C SER A 38 -19.06 -19.61 -9.37
N PHE A 39 -19.40 -18.50 -8.72
CA PHE A 39 -19.02 -18.28 -7.33
C PHE A 39 -19.59 -19.33 -6.38
N SER A 40 -20.86 -19.72 -6.55
CA SER A 40 -21.49 -20.80 -5.77
C SER A 40 -20.76 -22.13 -5.94
N GLN A 41 -20.35 -22.48 -7.16
CA GLN A 41 -19.56 -23.68 -7.42
C GLN A 41 -18.21 -23.65 -6.72
N SER A 42 -17.52 -22.50 -6.74
CA SER A 42 -16.26 -22.30 -6.02
C SER A 42 -16.42 -22.51 -4.51
N ILE A 43 -17.49 -21.97 -3.92
CA ILE A 43 -17.82 -22.19 -2.49
C ILE A 43 -18.11 -23.68 -2.20
N GLU A 44 -18.74 -24.41 -3.11
CA GLU A 44 -18.94 -25.85 -2.94
C GLU A 44 -17.63 -26.64 -2.97
N VAL A 45 -16.68 -26.25 -3.81
CA VAL A 45 -15.34 -26.85 -3.84
C VAL A 45 -14.64 -26.65 -2.50
N VAL A 46 -14.68 -25.41 -2.00
CA VAL A 46 -14.10 -25.08 -0.68
C VAL A 46 -14.79 -25.92 0.42
N GLN A 47 -16.11 -26.00 0.44
CA GLN A 47 -16.84 -26.78 1.43
C GLN A 47 -16.46 -28.27 1.43
N ARG A 48 -16.30 -28.88 0.25
CA ARG A 48 -15.86 -30.28 0.13
C ARG A 48 -14.46 -30.47 0.72
N LEU A 49 -13.53 -29.58 0.41
CA LEU A 49 -12.16 -29.64 0.98
C LEU A 49 -12.19 -29.62 2.53
N PHE A 50 -13.09 -28.85 3.12
CA PHE A 50 -13.21 -28.80 4.58
C PHE A 50 -13.90 -30.03 5.17
N SER A 51 -14.89 -30.58 4.50
CA SER A 51 -15.54 -31.81 4.96
C SER A 51 -14.62 -33.04 4.90
N ASP A 52 -13.70 -33.07 3.90
CA ASP A 52 -12.82 -34.21 3.69
C ASP A 52 -11.59 -34.20 4.62
N PHE A 53 -11.14 -33.02 5.10
CA PHE A 53 -9.87 -32.88 5.79
C PHE A 53 -9.93 -32.31 7.22
N ASN A 54 -11.06 -32.06 7.79
CA ASN A 54 -11.28 -31.63 9.20
C ASN A 54 -10.29 -30.55 9.70
N PHE A 55 -10.05 -29.50 8.88
CA PHE A 55 -9.15 -28.41 9.23
C PHE A 55 -9.80 -27.47 10.24
N ASN A 56 -9.11 -27.19 11.33
CA ASN A 56 -9.50 -26.13 12.24
C ASN A 56 -8.83 -24.82 11.79
N LEU A 57 -9.54 -23.99 11.02
CA LEU A 57 -9.03 -22.76 10.45
C LEU A 57 -9.76 -21.56 11.04
N ASP A 58 -9.04 -20.44 11.11
CA ASP A 58 -9.62 -19.15 11.40
C ASP A 58 -10.34 -18.56 10.16
N LEU A 59 -11.21 -17.58 10.40
CA LEU A 59 -12.01 -16.94 9.36
C LEU A 59 -11.15 -16.29 8.27
N THR A 60 -10.03 -15.69 8.65
CA THR A 60 -9.11 -15.00 7.72
C THR A 60 -8.50 -15.98 6.73
N THR A 61 -8.09 -17.14 7.20
CA THR A 61 -7.56 -18.22 6.35
C THR A 61 -8.64 -18.77 5.41
N LEU A 62 -9.87 -18.96 5.89
CA LEU A 62 -10.99 -19.37 5.06
C LEU A 62 -11.24 -18.40 3.90
N LEU A 63 -11.32 -17.10 4.20
CA LEU A 63 -11.55 -16.06 3.19
C LEU A 63 -10.43 -16.02 2.15
N SER A 64 -9.18 -16.15 2.58
CA SER A 64 -8.02 -16.21 1.67
C SER A 64 -8.06 -17.44 0.74
N ILE A 65 -8.53 -18.59 1.24
CA ILE A 65 -8.71 -19.78 0.41
C ILE A 65 -9.83 -19.58 -0.62
N ILE A 66 -10.95 -19.00 -0.18
CA ILE A 66 -12.07 -18.66 -1.08
C ILE A 66 -11.59 -17.74 -2.19
N GLU A 67 -10.91 -16.65 -1.85
CA GLU A 67 -10.36 -15.69 -2.82
C GLU A 67 -9.43 -16.37 -3.81
N ARG A 68 -8.52 -17.22 -3.33
CA ARG A 68 -7.58 -17.97 -4.19
C ARG A 68 -8.26 -18.97 -5.12
N VAL A 69 -9.38 -19.54 -4.72
CA VAL A 69 -10.19 -20.42 -5.58
C VAL A 69 -10.93 -19.59 -6.62
N VAL A 70 -11.62 -18.54 -6.17
CA VAL A 70 -12.44 -17.66 -7.04
C VAL A 70 -11.60 -16.93 -8.08
N SER A 71 -10.41 -16.44 -7.70
CA SER A 71 -9.51 -15.74 -8.63
C SER A 71 -9.01 -16.58 -9.82
N LYS A 72 -9.17 -17.89 -9.76
CA LYS A 72 -8.82 -18.82 -10.85
C LYS A 72 -10.01 -19.16 -11.76
N GLU A 73 -11.21 -18.80 -11.33
CA GLU A 73 -12.41 -19.07 -12.12
C GLU A 73 -12.47 -18.13 -13.33
N ILE A 74 -12.77 -18.71 -14.47
CA ILE A 74 -12.98 -17.99 -15.72
C ILE A 74 -14.40 -18.22 -16.16
N ILE A 75 -15.16 -17.13 -16.28
CA ILE A 75 -16.54 -17.21 -16.78
C ILE A 75 -16.49 -17.11 -18.32
N PRO A 76 -16.74 -18.20 -19.05
CA PRO A 76 -16.72 -18.16 -20.50
C PRO A 76 -17.97 -17.43 -21.01
N PHE A 77 -17.77 -16.40 -21.81
CA PHE A 77 -18.87 -15.83 -22.58
C PHE A 77 -19.33 -16.85 -23.64
N LYS A 78 -20.58 -17.26 -23.57
CA LYS A 78 -21.17 -18.11 -24.60
C LYS A 78 -21.62 -17.21 -25.77
N GLY A 79 -20.97 -17.35 -26.90
CA GLY A 79 -21.35 -16.72 -28.17
C GLY A 79 -21.38 -17.76 -29.27
N GLU A 80 -22.06 -17.48 -30.35
CA GLU A 80 -22.03 -18.35 -31.55
C GLU A 80 -20.63 -18.23 -32.19
N PRO A 81 -19.84 -19.30 -32.20
CA PRO A 81 -18.52 -19.27 -32.83
C PRO A 81 -18.69 -18.98 -34.32
N LEU A 82 -17.90 -18.03 -34.83
CA LEU A 82 -17.84 -17.60 -36.22
C LEU A 82 -19.02 -16.74 -36.74
N GLU A 83 -19.94 -16.32 -35.91
CA GLU A 83 -20.97 -15.34 -36.25
C GLU A 83 -20.68 -13.98 -35.57
N GLY A 84 -20.83 -12.88 -36.31
CA GLY A 84 -20.65 -11.53 -35.83
C GLY A 84 -19.20 -11.14 -35.60
N VAL A 85 -18.97 -10.15 -34.72
CA VAL A 85 -17.62 -9.66 -34.35
C VAL A 85 -16.98 -10.63 -33.38
N GLN A 86 -15.80 -11.11 -33.72
CA GLN A 86 -15.02 -12.02 -32.87
C GLN A 86 -13.94 -11.22 -32.13
N LEU A 87 -13.99 -11.22 -30.77
CA LEU A 87 -12.98 -10.66 -29.92
C LEU A 87 -12.08 -11.78 -29.38
N MET A 88 -10.79 -11.76 -29.71
CA MET A 88 -9.86 -12.81 -29.32
C MET A 88 -8.43 -12.31 -29.24
N GLY A 89 -7.58 -13.01 -28.52
CA GLY A 89 -6.14 -12.73 -28.51
C GLY A 89 -5.47 -13.16 -29.83
N ILE A 90 -4.28 -12.59 -30.09
CA ILE A 90 -3.53 -12.90 -31.33
C ILE A 90 -3.11 -14.37 -31.41
N LEU A 91 -2.90 -15.04 -30.28
CA LEU A 91 -2.54 -16.46 -30.24
C LEU A 91 -3.74 -17.37 -30.45
N GLU A 92 -4.93 -16.94 -30.06
CA GLU A 92 -6.18 -17.64 -30.25
C GLU A 92 -6.67 -17.58 -31.69
N SER A 93 -6.23 -16.59 -32.46
CA SER A 93 -6.57 -16.43 -33.89
C SER A 93 -5.83 -17.43 -34.81
N ARG A 94 -5.16 -18.45 -34.25
CA ARG A 94 -4.43 -19.45 -35.01
C ARG A 94 -5.28 -20.10 -36.10
N ALA A 95 -4.71 -20.15 -37.28
CA ALA A 95 -5.31 -20.80 -38.45
C ALA A 95 -6.69 -20.25 -38.88
N LEU A 96 -7.15 -19.13 -38.27
CA LEU A 96 -8.34 -18.44 -38.69
C LEU A 96 -7.97 -17.36 -39.72
N ASP A 97 -8.88 -17.18 -40.69
CA ASP A 97 -8.78 -16.12 -41.70
C ASP A 97 -9.99 -15.19 -41.58
N PHE A 98 -9.72 -13.90 -41.64
CA PHE A 98 -10.76 -12.86 -41.50
C PHE A 98 -10.65 -11.89 -42.67
N GLU A 99 -11.77 -11.40 -43.14
CA GLU A 99 -11.83 -10.39 -44.22
C GLU A 99 -11.51 -9.00 -43.69
N ASN A 100 -12.01 -8.68 -42.48
CA ASN A 100 -11.79 -7.41 -41.80
C ASN A 100 -11.12 -7.69 -40.45
N ILE A 101 -10.03 -6.99 -40.18
CA ILE A 101 -9.26 -7.17 -38.94
C ILE A 101 -8.99 -5.82 -38.29
N ILE A 102 -9.22 -5.75 -36.99
CA ILE A 102 -8.83 -4.63 -36.14
C ILE A 102 -7.92 -5.19 -35.03
N ILE A 103 -6.66 -4.76 -34.99
CA ILE A 103 -5.72 -5.14 -33.92
C ILE A 103 -5.50 -3.93 -33.05
N LEU A 104 -5.86 -4.05 -31.76
CA LEU A 104 -5.75 -2.99 -30.78
C LEU A 104 -4.42 -3.06 -30.02
N GLY A 105 -3.86 -1.90 -29.64
CA GLY A 105 -2.69 -1.81 -28.78
C GLY A 105 -1.40 -2.35 -29.41
N VAL A 106 -1.16 -2.04 -30.69
CA VAL A 106 0.06 -2.49 -31.42
C VAL A 106 1.24 -1.58 -31.03
N ASN A 107 1.58 -1.58 -29.74
CA ASN A 107 2.70 -0.83 -29.18
C ASN A 107 3.93 -1.73 -28.95
N GLU A 108 5.11 -1.12 -28.98
CA GLU A 108 6.33 -1.82 -28.58
C GLU A 108 6.26 -2.24 -27.11
N GLY A 109 6.63 -3.49 -26.81
CA GLY A 109 6.49 -4.05 -25.47
C GLY A 109 5.15 -4.72 -25.17
N ILE A 110 4.08 -4.38 -25.92
CA ILE A 110 2.76 -5.04 -25.85
C ILE A 110 2.65 -6.07 -26.97
N LEU A 111 2.91 -5.66 -28.19
CA LEU A 111 2.92 -6.54 -29.36
C LEU A 111 4.10 -6.17 -30.28
N PRO A 112 5.21 -6.94 -30.26
CA PRO A 112 5.46 -8.14 -29.44
C PRO A 112 5.62 -7.82 -27.96
N LYS A 113 5.24 -8.77 -27.11
CA LYS A 113 5.38 -8.65 -25.66
C LYS A 113 6.86 -8.52 -25.30
N GLY A 114 7.24 -7.41 -24.69
CA GLY A 114 8.63 -7.08 -24.39
C GLY A 114 9.37 -8.09 -23.53
N LYS A 115 10.65 -7.85 -23.31
CA LYS A 115 11.57 -8.67 -22.51
C LYS A 115 11.17 -8.72 -21.04
N ILE A 116 10.16 -9.49 -20.69
CA ILE A 116 9.86 -9.75 -19.29
C ILE A 116 10.40 -11.12 -18.95
N ILE A 117 11.63 -11.23 -18.46
CA ILE A 117 12.02 -12.30 -17.53
C ILE A 117 13.44 -12.01 -17.04
N ASN A 118 13.55 -11.60 -15.80
CA ASN A 118 14.77 -11.81 -15.03
C ASN A 118 14.88 -13.32 -14.77
N SER A 119 15.53 -14.02 -15.69
CA SER A 119 15.83 -15.44 -15.55
C SER A 119 17.13 -15.60 -14.79
N LEU A 120 17.15 -16.51 -13.81
CA LEU A 120 18.37 -16.91 -13.11
C LEU A 120 19.40 -17.56 -14.04
N ILE A 121 18.96 -18.06 -15.22
CA ILE A 121 19.83 -18.67 -16.21
C ILE A 121 20.26 -17.60 -17.21
N PRO A 122 21.57 -17.28 -17.32
CA PRO A 122 22.10 -16.35 -18.30
C PRO A 122 21.73 -16.76 -19.73
N TYR A 123 21.61 -15.75 -20.60
CA TYR A 123 21.22 -15.97 -22.02
C TYR A 123 22.17 -16.92 -22.76
N GLU A 124 23.47 -16.82 -22.53
CA GLU A 124 24.49 -17.65 -23.16
C GLU A 124 24.32 -19.13 -22.81
N LEU A 125 23.96 -19.45 -21.57
CA LEU A 125 23.67 -20.81 -21.13
C LEU A 125 22.39 -21.33 -21.76
N LYS A 126 21.33 -20.49 -21.83
CA LYS A 126 20.11 -20.86 -22.53
C LYS A 126 20.39 -21.24 -24.00
N ARG A 127 21.16 -20.41 -24.67
CA ARG A 127 21.56 -20.67 -26.06
C ARG A 127 22.38 -21.96 -26.22
N PHE A 128 23.35 -22.17 -25.32
CA PHE A 128 24.19 -23.38 -25.34
C PHE A 128 23.34 -24.65 -25.13
N PHE A 129 22.41 -24.64 -24.20
CA PHE A 129 21.55 -25.79 -23.92
C PHE A 129 20.26 -25.82 -24.76
N LYS A 130 20.12 -24.95 -25.77
CA LYS A 130 18.93 -24.83 -26.63
C LYS A 130 17.62 -24.67 -25.84
N ILE A 131 17.66 -23.97 -24.72
CA ILE A 131 16.47 -23.60 -23.92
C ILE A 131 15.79 -22.43 -24.60
N PRO A 132 14.46 -22.47 -24.81
CA PRO A 132 13.70 -21.36 -25.40
C PRO A 132 13.98 -20.01 -24.73
N SER A 133 14.25 -19.00 -25.54
CA SER A 133 14.58 -17.64 -25.12
C SER A 133 13.48 -16.64 -25.56
N TYR A 134 13.73 -15.38 -25.37
CA TYR A 134 12.82 -14.33 -25.85
C TYR A 134 12.77 -14.26 -27.39
N LEU A 135 13.83 -14.69 -28.09
CA LEU A 135 13.87 -14.64 -29.55
C LEU A 135 12.85 -15.58 -30.18
N GLU A 136 12.71 -16.80 -29.64
CA GLU A 136 11.74 -17.77 -30.13
C GLU A 136 10.31 -17.30 -29.88
N ARG A 137 10.06 -16.60 -28.76
CA ARG A 137 8.76 -15.98 -28.49
C ARG A 137 8.45 -14.84 -29.47
N ASP A 138 9.38 -13.95 -29.68
CA ASP A 138 9.22 -12.86 -30.64
C ASP A 138 8.94 -13.42 -32.06
N ALA A 139 9.60 -14.50 -32.45
CA ALA A 139 9.35 -15.18 -33.70
C ALA A 139 7.91 -15.75 -33.79
N ILE A 140 7.37 -16.31 -32.68
CA ILE A 140 6.00 -16.81 -32.63
C ILE A 140 5.00 -15.65 -32.79
N PHE A 141 5.18 -14.53 -32.06
CA PHE A 141 4.32 -13.36 -32.21
C PHE A 141 4.39 -12.77 -33.61
N SER A 142 5.59 -12.66 -34.19
CA SER A 142 5.78 -12.21 -35.58
C SER A 142 5.04 -13.11 -36.56
N TYR A 143 5.19 -14.42 -36.43
CA TYR A 143 4.49 -15.37 -37.28
C TYR A 143 2.98 -15.19 -37.24
N HIS A 144 2.39 -15.11 -36.05
CA HIS A 144 0.94 -14.95 -35.90
C HIS A 144 0.45 -13.59 -36.39
N PHE A 145 1.21 -12.53 -36.13
CA PHE A 145 0.90 -11.19 -36.62
C PHE A 145 0.83 -11.13 -38.13
N TYR A 146 1.90 -11.57 -38.83
CA TYR A 146 1.91 -11.55 -40.29
C TYR A 146 0.95 -12.57 -40.90
N ARG A 147 0.78 -13.71 -40.26
CA ARG A 147 -0.14 -14.75 -40.74
C ARG A 147 -1.59 -14.28 -40.80
N ILE A 148 -2.04 -13.55 -39.77
CA ILE A 148 -3.43 -13.03 -39.72
C ILE A 148 -3.66 -11.95 -40.78
N LEU A 149 -2.65 -11.15 -41.10
CA LEU A 149 -2.75 -10.07 -42.10
C LEU A 149 -2.81 -10.58 -43.53
N GLN A 150 -2.25 -11.74 -43.83
CA GLN A 150 -2.04 -12.24 -45.21
C GLN A 150 -3.33 -12.36 -46.04
N ARG A 151 -4.45 -12.67 -45.45
CA ARG A 151 -5.73 -12.90 -46.14
C ARG A 151 -6.79 -11.85 -45.86
N ALA A 152 -6.49 -10.88 -45.05
CA ALA A 152 -7.38 -9.80 -44.74
C ALA A 152 -7.46 -8.79 -45.90
N LYS A 153 -8.68 -8.30 -46.18
CA LYS A 153 -8.90 -7.25 -47.16
C LYS A 153 -8.73 -5.87 -46.53
N ASN A 154 -9.29 -5.71 -45.32
CA ASN A 154 -9.21 -4.46 -44.58
C ASN A 154 -8.51 -4.71 -43.26
N ILE A 155 -7.46 -3.93 -42.98
CA ILE A 155 -6.64 -4.06 -41.79
C ILE A 155 -6.57 -2.71 -41.10
N THR A 156 -6.96 -2.67 -39.83
CA THR A 156 -6.79 -1.51 -38.97
C THR A 156 -5.89 -1.89 -37.79
N LEU A 157 -4.82 -1.15 -37.61
CA LEU A 157 -3.91 -1.31 -36.48
C LEU A 157 -3.98 -0.06 -35.61
N THR A 158 -4.25 -0.20 -34.33
CA THR A 158 -4.25 0.93 -33.42
C THR A 158 -3.06 0.87 -32.47
N TYR A 159 -2.48 2.01 -32.16
CA TYR A 159 -1.45 2.12 -31.14
C TYR A 159 -1.62 3.40 -30.35
N ASN A 160 -1.17 3.44 -29.11
CA ASN A 160 -1.15 4.64 -28.30
C ASN A 160 0.15 5.41 -28.56
N SER A 161 0.07 6.69 -28.87
CA SER A 161 1.23 7.56 -29.10
C SER A 161 1.54 8.47 -27.89
N SER A 162 0.70 8.45 -26.83
CA SER A 162 0.97 9.20 -25.61
C SER A 162 2.12 8.53 -24.84
N LEU A 163 3.04 9.33 -24.34
CA LEU A 163 4.09 8.90 -23.43
C LEU A 163 3.48 8.77 -22.04
N ASP A 164 3.19 7.55 -21.62
CA ASP A 164 2.91 7.27 -20.22
C ASP A 164 4.22 7.33 -19.41
N ASP A 165 4.13 7.59 -18.11
CA ASP A 165 5.28 7.63 -17.18
C ASP A 165 6.15 6.34 -17.23
N PHE A 166 5.65 5.27 -17.84
CA PHE A 166 6.33 3.99 -18.07
C PHE A 166 6.93 3.82 -19.47
N GLY A 167 6.89 4.84 -20.35
CA GLY A 167 7.54 4.83 -21.66
C GLY A 167 6.87 3.94 -22.71
N VAL A 168 5.58 3.64 -22.59
CA VAL A 168 4.87 2.66 -23.46
C VAL A 168 4.31 3.28 -24.74
N GLY A 169 4.55 4.55 -25.03
CA GLY A 169 3.99 5.29 -26.19
C GLY A 169 4.68 5.03 -27.55
N GLU A 170 5.51 3.99 -27.68
CA GLU A 170 6.17 3.71 -28.95
C GLU A 170 5.35 2.77 -29.85
N LYS A 171 5.25 3.15 -31.14
CA LYS A 171 4.66 2.28 -32.19
C LYS A 171 5.48 0.99 -32.31
N SER A 172 4.79 -0.14 -32.39
CA SER A 172 5.42 -1.46 -32.55
C SER A 172 6.37 -1.51 -33.74
N ARG A 173 7.47 -2.27 -33.56
CA ARG A 173 8.38 -2.62 -34.67
C ARG A 173 7.65 -3.27 -35.85
N PHE A 174 6.54 -3.97 -35.62
CA PHE A 174 5.75 -4.57 -36.69
C PHE A 174 5.10 -3.54 -37.60
N ILE A 175 4.54 -2.45 -37.02
CA ILE A 175 4.02 -1.34 -37.81
C ILE A 175 5.15 -0.65 -38.57
N THR A 176 6.27 -0.39 -37.90
CA THR A 176 7.43 0.26 -38.52
C THR A 176 7.96 -0.56 -39.71
N GLN A 177 7.98 -1.89 -39.57
CA GLN A 177 8.38 -2.80 -40.65
C GLN A 177 7.40 -2.75 -41.81
N LEU A 178 6.08 -2.82 -41.54
CA LEU A 178 5.07 -2.71 -42.60
C LEU A 178 5.21 -1.39 -43.37
N LEU A 179 5.38 -0.27 -42.68
CA LEU A 179 5.56 1.06 -43.30
C LEU A 179 6.83 1.14 -44.18
N SER A 180 7.92 0.42 -43.81
CA SER A 180 9.17 0.46 -44.52
C SER A 180 9.22 -0.51 -45.73
N GLU A 181 8.59 -1.68 -45.62
CA GLU A 181 8.65 -2.75 -46.63
C GLU A 181 7.53 -2.64 -47.66
N TYR A 182 6.33 -2.20 -47.30
CA TYR A 182 5.17 -2.11 -48.21
C TYR A 182 5.08 -0.73 -48.89
N LYS A 183 5.98 -0.44 -49.80
CA LYS A 183 6.02 0.85 -50.54
C LYS A 183 4.88 1.04 -51.55
N THR A 184 4.13 0.00 -51.90
CA THR A 184 3.10 0.01 -52.98
C THR A 184 1.68 -0.04 -52.48
N SER A 185 1.46 -0.36 -51.18
CA SER A 185 0.11 -0.40 -50.59
C SER A 185 -0.27 0.96 -50.03
N LYS A 186 -1.54 1.34 -50.19
CA LYS A 186 -2.08 2.51 -49.51
C LYS A 186 -2.18 2.20 -48.01
N ILE A 187 -1.25 2.73 -47.26
CA ILE A 187 -1.32 2.73 -45.80
C ILE A 187 -1.59 4.19 -45.43
N ASP A 188 -2.76 4.42 -44.83
CA ASP A 188 -3.13 5.70 -44.30
C ASP A 188 -2.90 5.70 -42.79
N GLU A 189 -2.21 6.73 -42.28
CA GLU A 189 -1.99 6.91 -40.84
C GLU A 189 -2.83 8.06 -40.33
N PHE A 190 -3.70 7.80 -39.35
CA PHE A 190 -4.55 8.80 -38.74
C PHE A 190 -4.18 8.95 -37.26
N ILE A 191 -4.07 10.19 -36.80
CA ILE A 191 -3.84 10.49 -35.39
C ILE A 191 -5.14 11.07 -34.83
N PHE A 192 -5.69 10.37 -33.85
CA PHE A 192 -6.84 10.83 -33.09
C PHE A 192 -6.35 11.45 -31.78
N TYR A 193 -6.67 12.71 -31.58
CA TYR A 193 -6.44 13.39 -30.31
C TYR A 193 -7.68 13.21 -29.44
N ASP A 194 -7.46 12.77 -28.22
CA ASP A 194 -8.53 12.53 -27.23
C ASP A 194 -9.03 13.85 -26.60
N ASN A 195 -9.31 14.85 -27.44
CA ASN A 195 -9.85 16.12 -26.97
C ASN A 195 -11.38 16.12 -26.81
N ASP A 196 -12.07 15.06 -27.25
CA ASP A 196 -13.53 15.03 -27.36
C ASP A 196 -14.23 13.90 -26.59
N ILE A 197 -13.50 12.99 -25.96
CA ILE A 197 -14.13 12.10 -24.98
C ILE A 197 -14.35 12.94 -23.71
N ARG A 198 -15.42 13.71 -23.71
CA ARG A 198 -16.03 14.15 -22.45
C ARG A 198 -16.57 12.90 -21.79
N LEU A 199 -15.70 12.18 -21.06
CA LEU A 199 -16.19 11.38 -19.96
C LEU A 199 -17.00 12.36 -19.11
N ASP A 200 -18.29 12.12 -18.96
CA ASP A 200 -19.06 12.87 -17.97
C ASP A 200 -18.20 12.88 -16.70
N PRO A 201 -17.93 14.07 -16.13
CA PRO A 201 -17.06 14.12 -14.96
C PRO A 201 -17.65 13.16 -13.94
N ILE A 202 -16.89 12.14 -13.62
CA ILE A 202 -17.28 11.15 -12.61
C ILE A 202 -17.63 11.97 -11.37
N LYS A 203 -18.89 11.93 -10.97
CA LYS A 203 -19.35 12.76 -9.84
C LYS A 203 -18.50 12.38 -8.62
N PRO A 204 -17.90 13.34 -7.94
CA PRO A 204 -17.07 13.04 -6.77
C PRO A 204 -17.94 12.30 -5.74
N PHE A 205 -17.39 11.26 -5.13
CA PHE A 205 -18.04 10.59 -4.03
C PHE A 205 -17.94 11.50 -2.80
N ILE A 206 -19.09 11.97 -2.32
CA ILE A 206 -19.17 12.93 -1.22
C ILE A 206 -20.08 12.35 -0.14
N ILE A 207 -19.59 12.37 1.11
CA ILE A 207 -20.36 11.98 2.29
C ILE A 207 -20.58 13.22 3.11
N GLY A 208 -21.85 13.58 3.31
CA GLY A 208 -22.22 14.77 4.10
C GLY A 208 -21.80 14.64 5.54
N SER A 209 -21.13 15.65 6.09
CA SER A 209 -20.62 15.69 7.46
C SER A 209 -21.71 15.40 8.51
N ASN A 210 -22.91 15.92 8.30
CA ASN A 210 -24.04 15.72 9.23
C ASN A 210 -24.46 14.25 9.37
N SER A 211 -24.24 13.42 8.35
CA SER A 211 -24.63 12.00 8.38
C SER A 211 -23.67 11.13 9.16
N ILE A 212 -22.41 11.57 9.37
CA ILE A 212 -21.34 10.80 10.00
C ILE A 212 -20.78 11.40 11.28
N LYS A 213 -21.36 12.50 11.73
CA LYS A 213 -20.88 13.26 12.90
C LYS A 213 -20.87 12.42 14.19
N GLU A 214 -21.90 11.61 14.40
CA GLU A 214 -21.98 10.74 15.57
C GLU A 214 -20.89 9.66 15.55
N GLU A 215 -20.62 9.08 14.37
CA GLU A 215 -19.55 8.10 14.17
C GLU A 215 -18.17 8.71 14.43
N ILE A 216 -17.94 9.95 13.97
CA ILE A 216 -16.69 10.67 14.23
C ILE A 216 -16.49 10.86 15.74
N LEU A 217 -17.51 11.33 16.45
CA LEU A 217 -17.44 11.56 17.90
C LEU A 217 -17.24 10.24 18.68
N LYS A 218 -17.91 9.18 18.27
CA LYS A 218 -17.73 7.84 18.84
C LYS A 218 -16.32 7.30 18.59
N TRP A 219 -15.79 7.47 17.38
CA TRP A 219 -14.42 7.11 17.06
C TRP A 219 -13.42 7.92 17.89
N ALA A 220 -13.61 9.23 17.97
CA ALA A 220 -12.72 10.15 18.68
C ALA A 220 -12.65 9.88 20.19
N SER A 221 -13.72 9.36 20.79
CA SER A 221 -13.74 8.97 22.22
C SER A 221 -12.86 7.75 22.51
N ASN A 222 -12.59 6.89 21.52
CA ASN A 222 -11.72 5.71 21.68
C ASN A 222 -10.24 6.05 21.56
N GLY A 223 -9.89 7.15 20.87
CA GLY A 223 -8.52 7.63 20.74
C GLY A 223 -8.15 8.03 19.32
N VAL A 224 -7.64 9.22 19.19
CA VAL A 224 -7.21 9.85 17.93
C VAL A 224 -5.70 9.82 17.83
N SER A 225 -5.17 8.99 16.92
CA SER A 225 -3.73 8.88 16.70
C SER A 225 -3.23 9.87 15.63
N PRO A 226 -1.94 10.23 15.63
CA PRO A 226 -1.34 11.03 14.56
C PRO A 226 -1.53 10.40 13.18
N THR A 227 -1.45 9.07 13.08
CA THR A 227 -1.62 8.33 11.82
C THR A 227 -3.04 8.50 11.27
N ALA A 228 -4.06 8.46 12.15
CA ALA A 228 -5.44 8.65 11.73
C ALA A 228 -5.69 10.07 11.19
N LEU A 229 -5.14 11.10 11.87
CA LEU A 229 -5.25 12.48 11.40
C LEU A 229 -4.47 12.72 10.10
N ASN A 230 -3.32 12.08 9.94
CA ASN A 230 -2.56 12.13 8.68
C ASN A 230 -3.33 11.48 7.53
N MET A 231 -4.01 10.34 7.77
CA MET A 231 -4.89 9.73 6.78
C MET A 231 -6.06 10.65 6.41
N TYR A 232 -6.70 11.28 7.39
CA TYR A 232 -7.76 12.26 7.14
C TYR A 232 -7.28 13.45 6.28
N LYS A 233 -6.09 14.00 6.58
CA LYS A 233 -5.48 15.08 5.78
C LYS A 233 -5.14 14.64 4.35
N LEU A 234 -4.76 13.37 4.18
CA LEU A 234 -4.45 12.81 2.87
C LEU A 234 -5.72 12.58 2.04
N CYS A 235 -6.69 11.87 2.60
CA CYS A 235 -7.98 11.59 1.99
C CYS A 235 -9.05 11.32 3.05
N SER A 236 -10.04 12.21 3.14
CA SER A 236 -11.11 12.07 4.13
C SER A 236 -12.00 10.85 3.88
N ILE A 237 -12.17 10.43 2.61
CA ILE A 237 -12.91 9.21 2.26
C ILE A 237 -12.17 7.96 2.72
N GLU A 238 -10.84 7.87 2.50
CA GLU A 238 -10.02 6.75 2.98
C GLU A 238 -10.09 6.65 4.51
N PHE A 239 -10.01 7.79 5.20
CA PHE A 239 -10.21 7.85 6.64
C PHE A 239 -11.59 7.32 7.04
N TYR A 240 -12.66 7.69 6.33
CA TYR A 240 -14.03 7.22 6.60
C TYR A 240 -14.13 5.71 6.51
N PHE A 241 -13.66 5.12 5.42
CA PHE A 241 -13.70 3.68 5.25
C PHE A 241 -12.85 2.94 6.30
N HIS A 242 -11.63 3.41 6.52
CA HIS A 242 -10.68 2.71 7.39
C HIS A 242 -11.02 2.83 8.88
N TYR A 243 -11.32 4.06 9.36
CA TYR A 243 -11.48 4.35 10.78
C TYR A 243 -12.94 4.35 11.26
N LEU A 244 -13.88 4.85 10.46
CA LEU A 244 -15.28 4.94 10.87
C LEU A 244 -16.04 3.65 10.52
N LEU A 245 -15.98 3.20 9.28
CA LEU A 245 -16.60 1.94 8.85
C LEU A 245 -15.77 0.70 9.19
N LYS A 246 -14.49 0.86 9.52
CA LYS A 246 -13.55 -0.24 9.81
C LYS A 246 -13.42 -1.24 8.66
N ILE A 247 -13.64 -0.77 7.44
CA ILE A 247 -13.37 -1.54 6.23
C ILE A 247 -11.87 -1.55 6.05
N ARG A 248 -11.29 -2.74 6.07
CA ARG A 248 -9.86 -2.96 5.84
C ARG A 248 -9.73 -3.88 4.65
N GLU A 249 -8.65 -3.71 3.90
CA GLU A 249 -8.27 -4.76 2.95
C GLU A 249 -8.24 -6.11 3.66
N PRO A 250 -8.76 -7.15 3.00
CA PRO A 250 -8.57 -8.49 3.52
C PRO A 250 -7.05 -8.69 3.72
N ILE A 251 -6.68 -9.13 4.92
CA ILE A 251 -5.27 -9.44 5.21
C ILE A 251 -4.88 -10.53 4.22
N GLN A 252 -4.22 -10.14 3.14
CA GLN A 252 -3.52 -11.12 2.32
C GLN A 252 -2.56 -11.80 3.30
N ILE A 253 -2.69 -13.11 3.44
CA ILE A 253 -1.68 -13.89 4.16
C ILE A 253 -0.47 -13.83 3.25
N ASP A 254 0.29 -12.75 3.37
CA ASP A 254 1.54 -12.61 2.67
C ASP A 254 2.45 -13.74 3.15
N GLU A 255 2.76 -14.64 2.24
CA GLU A 255 3.80 -15.66 2.47
C GLU A 255 5.14 -14.97 2.76
N TYR A 256 5.20 -13.64 2.59
CA TYR A 256 6.42 -12.84 2.69
C TYR A 256 6.26 -11.70 3.70
N ALA A 257 7.31 -11.51 4.49
CA ALA A 257 7.42 -10.36 5.38
C ALA A 257 7.45 -9.06 4.55
N ASP A 258 6.47 -8.20 4.77
CA ASP A 258 6.43 -6.86 4.22
C ASP A 258 7.34 -5.89 5.00
N ASN A 259 7.43 -4.65 4.54
CA ASN A 259 8.22 -3.62 5.21
C ASN A 259 7.63 -3.23 6.58
N SER A 260 6.32 -3.40 6.78
CA SER A 260 5.63 -3.11 8.03
C SER A 260 6.02 -4.11 9.12
N LEU A 261 5.99 -5.42 8.79
CA LEU A 261 6.41 -6.47 9.72
C LEU A 261 7.89 -6.29 10.13
N MET A 262 8.75 -5.95 9.17
CA MET A 262 10.17 -5.66 9.47
C MET A 262 10.30 -4.45 10.41
N GLY A 263 9.54 -3.38 10.18
CA GLY A 263 9.49 -2.20 11.05
C GLY A 263 9.08 -2.58 12.47
N SER A 264 7.98 -3.30 12.63
CA SER A 264 7.47 -3.75 13.92
C SER A 264 8.46 -4.65 14.67
N ALA A 265 9.20 -5.53 13.95
CA ALA A 265 10.25 -6.35 14.55
C ALA A 265 11.41 -5.51 15.11
N ILE A 266 11.79 -4.44 14.40
CA ILE A 266 12.84 -3.51 14.82
C ILE A 266 12.41 -2.75 16.07
N HIS A 267 11.19 -2.18 16.09
CA HIS A 267 10.65 -1.47 17.26
C HIS A 267 10.57 -2.39 18.48
N ASN A 268 10.02 -3.60 18.32
CA ASN A 268 9.95 -4.57 19.40
C ASN A 268 11.33 -4.91 19.99
N PHE A 269 12.35 -5.06 19.14
CA PHE A 269 13.71 -5.28 19.64
C PHE A 269 14.21 -4.09 20.43
N LEU A 270 14.10 -2.86 19.91
CA LEU A 270 14.60 -1.64 20.55
C LEU A 270 13.91 -1.38 21.90
N GLU A 271 12.60 -1.66 22.00
CA GLU A 271 11.84 -1.59 23.24
C GLU A 271 12.43 -2.49 24.32
N VAL A 272 12.72 -3.76 23.99
CA VAL A 272 13.21 -4.74 24.95
C VAL A 272 14.69 -4.55 25.27
N PHE A 273 15.49 -4.14 24.27
CA PHE A 273 16.95 -4.07 24.37
C PHE A 273 17.45 -3.00 25.35
N TYR A 274 16.85 -1.82 25.34
CA TYR A 274 17.30 -0.73 26.18
C TYR A 274 16.77 -0.83 27.62
N PRO A 275 17.61 -0.49 28.64
CA PRO A 275 17.14 -0.32 30.02
C PRO A 275 16.29 0.98 30.12
N THR A 276 15.49 1.09 31.17
CA THR A 276 14.79 2.34 31.55
C THR A 276 15.64 3.17 32.49
N ASP A 277 16.90 3.40 32.16
CA ASP A 277 17.85 4.13 32.99
C ASP A 277 19.05 4.57 32.12
N SER A 278 20.13 4.97 32.76
CA SER A 278 21.39 5.35 32.07
C SER A 278 21.94 4.16 31.26
N ILE A 279 22.19 4.43 29.97
CA ILE A 279 22.83 3.45 29.11
C ILE A 279 24.34 3.43 29.39
N THR A 280 24.85 2.23 29.54
CA THR A 280 26.29 1.99 29.72
C THR A 280 26.79 1.03 28.65
N THR A 281 28.10 1.01 28.42
CA THR A 281 28.69 0.06 27.45
C THR A 281 28.41 -1.41 27.77
N LYS A 282 28.11 -1.72 29.04
CA LYS A 282 27.69 -3.09 29.44
C LYS A 282 26.38 -3.53 28.83
N ASN A 283 25.48 -2.60 28.50
CA ASN A 283 24.19 -2.94 27.88
C ASN A 283 24.37 -3.50 26.47
N PHE A 284 25.48 -3.18 25.81
CA PHE A 284 25.82 -3.62 24.46
C PHE A 284 26.54 -4.98 24.42
N LEU A 285 26.81 -5.61 25.56
CA LEU A 285 27.40 -6.95 25.58
C LEU A 285 26.45 -7.97 24.94
N ASN A 286 27.00 -8.79 24.04
CA ASN A 286 26.29 -9.86 23.33
C ASN A 286 25.07 -9.37 22.53
N TYR A 287 25.10 -8.13 22.02
CA TYR A 287 23.98 -7.54 21.28
C TYR A 287 23.63 -8.36 20.02
N GLU A 288 24.61 -8.97 19.35
CA GLU A 288 24.37 -9.75 18.14
C GLU A 288 23.47 -10.96 18.38
N ASP A 289 23.70 -11.69 19.48
CA ASP A 289 22.85 -12.84 19.84
C ASP A 289 21.47 -12.37 20.26
N LYS A 290 21.39 -11.27 21.05
CA LYS A 290 20.10 -10.68 21.43
C LYS A 290 19.28 -10.23 20.21
N ILE A 291 19.88 -9.62 19.22
CA ILE A 291 19.23 -9.22 17.96
C ILE A 291 18.68 -10.47 17.25
N ARG A 292 19.54 -11.49 17.08
CA ARG A 292 19.18 -12.71 16.38
C ARG A 292 18.02 -13.45 17.05
N ASP A 293 18.09 -13.62 18.36
CA ASP A 293 17.07 -14.34 19.12
C ASP A 293 15.73 -13.61 19.13
N SER A 294 15.75 -12.29 19.33
CA SER A 294 14.55 -11.46 19.31
C SER A 294 13.88 -11.47 17.94
N LEU A 295 14.64 -11.22 16.86
CA LEU A 295 14.10 -11.23 15.50
C LEU A 295 13.56 -12.60 15.11
N ASN A 296 14.27 -13.69 15.41
CA ASN A 296 13.80 -15.05 15.13
C ASN A 296 12.49 -15.34 15.87
N SER A 297 12.40 -14.95 17.15
CA SER A 297 11.18 -15.14 17.94
C SER A 297 10.01 -14.34 17.37
N PHE A 298 10.25 -13.08 17.00
CA PHE A 298 9.22 -12.21 16.44
C PHE A 298 8.71 -12.73 15.07
N TYR A 299 9.62 -13.09 14.17
CA TYR A 299 9.24 -13.60 12.84
C TYR A 299 8.54 -14.95 12.92
N LYS A 300 8.94 -15.85 13.83
CA LYS A 300 8.23 -17.11 14.08
C LYS A 300 6.79 -16.90 14.57
N LYS A 301 6.56 -15.87 15.36
CA LYS A 301 5.22 -15.56 15.89
C LYS A 301 4.27 -15.03 14.81
N HIS A 302 4.79 -14.31 13.80
CA HIS A 302 3.98 -13.61 12.80
C HIS A 302 3.95 -14.30 11.43
N LEU A 303 4.92 -15.19 11.16
CA LEU A 303 4.99 -15.98 9.94
C LEU A 303 4.91 -17.47 10.28
N SER A 304 4.55 -18.32 9.31
CA SER A 304 4.55 -19.77 9.54
C SER A 304 5.97 -20.27 9.86
N GLU A 305 6.08 -21.22 10.81
CA GLU A 305 7.38 -21.77 11.25
C GLU A 305 8.27 -22.30 10.10
N ASN A 306 7.67 -22.74 9.02
CA ASN A 306 8.40 -23.29 7.87
C ASN A 306 8.92 -22.23 6.89
N ASN A 307 8.46 -20.99 6.95
CA ASN A 307 8.72 -19.96 5.94
C ASN A 307 9.53 -18.76 6.45
N PHE A 308 9.64 -18.54 7.78
CA PHE A 308 10.27 -17.33 8.31
C PHE A 308 11.76 -17.20 7.96
N ASN A 309 12.48 -18.31 7.77
CA ASN A 309 13.92 -18.36 7.46
C ASN A 309 14.24 -18.74 6.02
N LYS A 310 13.30 -18.57 5.08
CA LYS A 310 13.49 -18.90 3.65
C LYS A 310 13.13 -17.74 2.74
N GLY A 311 13.76 -17.72 1.57
CA GLY A 311 13.42 -16.77 0.49
C GLY A 311 13.46 -15.30 0.91
N LYS A 312 12.41 -14.57 0.59
CA LYS A 312 12.27 -13.13 0.90
C LYS A 312 12.19 -12.87 2.41
N ASN A 313 11.60 -13.77 3.18
CA ASN A 313 11.48 -13.65 4.64
C ASN A 313 12.84 -13.66 5.31
N TYR A 314 13.71 -14.58 4.90
CA TYR A 314 15.09 -14.63 5.35
C TYR A 314 15.87 -13.36 5.00
N LEU A 315 15.66 -12.83 3.79
CA LEU A 315 16.27 -11.56 3.39
C LEU A 315 15.78 -10.40 4.26
N SER A 316 14.46 -10.27 4.49
CA SER A 316 13.88 -9.28 5.38
C SER A 316 14.47 -9.35 6.79
N LEU A 317 14.55 -10.56 7.36
CA LEU A 317 15.16 -10.79 8.66
C LEU A 317 16.65 -10.37 8.69
N LYS A 318 17.43 -10.68 7.64
CA LYS A 318 18.83 -10.29 7.55
C LYS A 318 19.03 -8.79 7.36
N VAL A 319 18.11 -8.13 6.67
CA VAL A 319 18.11 -6.66 6.57
C VAL A 319 17.83 -6.03 7.93
N ALA A 320 16.80 -6.52 8.65
CA ALA A 320 16.51 -6.05 10.01
C ALA A 320 17.69 -6.26 10.97
N GLU A 321 18.31 -7.45 10.93
CA GLU A 321 19.51 -7.76 11.72
C GLU A 321 20.64 -6.79 11.43
N LYS A 322 20.90 -6.48 10.16
CA LYS A 322 21.94 -5.52 9.77
C LYS A 322 21.61 -4.11 10.24
N LEU A 323 20.39 -3.63 10.04
CA LEU A 323 19.99 -2.28 10.46
C LEU A 323 20.14 -2.10 11.97
N LEU A 324 19.74 -3.10 12.76
CA LEU A 324 19.90 -3.06 14.21
C LEU A 324 21.37 -3.11 14.64
N LYS A 325 22.20 -3.95 14.03
CA LYS A 325 23.64 -3.99 14.30
C LYS A 325 24.29 -2.64 14.03
N ASP A 326 24.04 -2.07 12.85
CA ASP A 326 24.61 -0.78 12.45
C ASP A 326 24.16 0.32 13.44
N PHE A 327 22.90 0.29 13.89
CA PHE A 327 22.37 1.26 14.86
C PHE A 327 22.99 1.10 16.26
N ILE A 328 23.13 -0.12 16.74
CA ILE A 328 23.75 -0.40 18.05
C ILE A 328 25.22 0.04 18.07
N ILE A 329 25.97 -0.26 17.01
CA ILE A 329 27.37 0.21 16.87
C ILE A 329 27.43 1.76 16.90
N TYR A 330 26.52 2.40 16.15
CA TYR A 330 26.43 3.87 16.13
C TYR A 330 26.17 4.44 17.54
N GLU A 331 25.22 3.87 18.30
CA GLU A 331 24.95 4.33 19.67
C GLU A 331 26.07 4.03 20.65
N GLU A 332 26.72 2.90 20.51
CA GLU A 332 27.91 2.58 21.33
C GLU A 332 29.04 3.60 21.12
N GLU A 333 29.22 4.04 19.87
CA GLU A 333 30.20 5.13 19.57
C GLU A 333 29.76 6.46 20.18
N LEU A 334 28.46 6.81 20.12
CA LEU A 334 27.95 8.03 20.75
C LEU A 334 28.18 8.05 22.27
N LEU A 335 28.08 6.92 22.93
CA LEU A 335 28.28 6.82 24.40
C LEU A 335 29.70 7.00 24.85
N LYS A 336 30.70 6.93 23.98
CA LYS A 336 32.09 7.18 24.34
C LYS A 336 32.34 8.62 24.81
N GLU A 337 31.57 9.56 24.26
CA GLU A 337 31.73 10.99 24.51
C GLU A 337 30.50 11.64 25.16
N ASN A 338 29.36 10.91 25.23
CA ASN A 338 28.08 11.46 25.65
C ASN A 338 27.41 10.60 26.72
N ASN A 339 26.57 11.23 27.51
CA ASN A 339 25.72 10.54 28.50
C ASN A 339 24.29 10.46 27.96
N ILE A 340 23.74 9.25 27.95
CA ILE A 340 22.35 8.98 27.50
C ILE A 340 21.60 8.29 28.64
N GLN A 341 20.49 8.88 29.07
CA GLN A 341 19.57 8.30 30.05
C GLN A 341 18.20 8.17 29.43
N ILE A 342 17.68 6.92 29.29
CA ILE A 342 16.37 6.68 28.76
C ILE A 342 15.32 6.90 29.85
N LEU A 343 14.39 7.80 29.57
CA LEU A 343 13.27 8.10 30.47
C LEU A 343 12.07 7.18 30.17
N TYR A 344 11.73 7.02 28.90
CA TYR A 344 10.60 6.22 28.46
C TYR A 344 10.88 5.52 27.14
N LYS A 345 10.26 4.32 26.96
CA LYS A 345 10.27 3.51 25.74
C LYS A 345 8.82 3.13 25.43
N GLU A 346 8.43 3.15 24.16
CA GLU A 346 7.07 2.82 23.69
C GLU A 346 6.00 3.41 24.65
N LYS A 347 6.16 4.72 24.93
CA LYS A 347 5.31 5.40 25.91
C LYS A 347 3.99 5.83 25.29
N GLU A 348 2.94 5.14 25.68
CA GLU A 348 1.59 5.60 25.36
C GLU A 348 1.26 6.86 26.18
N LEU A 349 0.83 7.90 25.50
CA LEU A 349 0.37 9.16 26.07
C LEU A 349 -1.06 9.42 25.63
N ILE A 350 -1.86 9.88 26.57
CA ILE A 350 -3.27 10.17 26.39
C ILE A 350 -3.53 11.60 26.88
N LEU A 351 -4.36 12.34 26.14
CA LEU A 351 -4.75 13.69 26.49
C LEU A 351 -6.17 13.96 26.00
N ASP A 352 -7.04 14.46 26.87
CA ASP A 352 -8.34 14.97 26.46
C ASP A 352 -8.18 16.36 25.83
N PHE A 353 -8.73 16.53 24.65
CA PHE A 353 -8.67 17.76 23.87
C PHE A 353 -10.07 18.22 23.50
N LYS A 354 -10.41 19.45 23.88
CA LYS A 354 -11.75 20.01 23.68
C LYS A 354 -11.77 20.92 22.46
N VAL A 355 -12.71 20.68 21.56
CA VAL A 355 -13.02 21.53 20.40
C VAL A 355 -14.48 21.89 20.46
N ASN A 356 -14.76 23.17 20.68
CA ASN A 356 -16.13 23.67 20.90
C ASN A 356 -16.83 22.92 22.09
N GLU A 357 -17.92 22.19 21.79
CA GLU A 357 -18.65 21.37 22.77
C GLU A 357 -18.21 19.90 22.79
N TYR A 358 -17.31 19.50 21.88
CA TYR A 358 -16.90 18.10 21.66
C TYR A 358 -15.56 17.79 22.32
N ASN A 359 -15.45 16.60 22.90
CA ASN A 359 -14.22 16.09 23.50
C ASN A 359 -13.59 15.02 22.60
N PHE A 360 -12.31 15.22 22.26
CA PHE A 360 -11.47 14.27 21.52
C PHE A 360 -10.43 13.70 22.46
N LYS A 361 -10.23 12.41 22.43
CA LYS A 361 -9.18 11.75 23.18
C LYS A 361 -7.97 11.56 22.26
N LEU A 362 -6.94 12.39 22.44
CA LEU A 362 -5.70 12.26 21.68
C LEU A 362 -4.84 11.14 22.27
N ILE A 363 -4.29 10.30 21.40
CA ILE A 363 -3.37 9.22 21.79
C ILE A 363 -2.11 9.26 20.93
N GLY A 364 -0.97 8.88 21.52
CA GLY A 364 0.28 8.75 20.79
C GLY A 364 1.19 7.78 21.50
N ASN A 365 1.88 6.93 20.74
CA ASN A 365 2.92 6.07 21.25
C ASN A 365 4.27 6.60 20.79
N ILE A 366 5.13 6.97 21.74
CA ILE A 366 6.45 7.53 21.47
C ILE A 366 7.49 6.43 21.64
N ASP A 367 8.27 6.17 20.61
CA ASP A 367 9.23 5.07 20.59
C ASP A 367 10.29 5.22 21.69
N ARG A 368 10.85 6.42 21.82
CA ARG A 368 11.88 6.70 22.86
C ARG A 368 11.91 8.16 23.29
N ILE A 369 12.02 8.35 24.60
CA ILE A 369 12.31 9.66 25.21
C ILE A 369 13.53 9.50 26.11
N ASP A 370 14.56 10.30 25.88
CA ASP A 370 15.80 10.25 26.65
C ASP A 370 16.40 11.63 26.96
N LEU A 371 17.35 11.65 27.87
CA LEU A 371 18.21 12.79 28.13
C LEU A 371 19.58 12.52 27.49
N PHE A 372 19.97 13.37 26.57
CA PHE A 372 21.27 13.36 25.92
C PHE A 372 22.07 14.60 26.38
N ASN A 373 23.07 14.40 27.20
CA ASN A 373 23.84 15.51 27.81
C ASN A 373 22.92 16.59 28.42
N ASN A 374 21.91 16.20 29.18
CA ASN A 374 20.86 17.04 29.78
C ASN A 374 19.88 17.70 28.80
N SER A 375 19.94 17.44 27.51
CA SER A 375 18.93 17.84 26.54
C SER A 375 17.90 16.74 26.40
N LEU A 376 16.61 17.07 26.50
CA LEU A 376 15.53 16.11 26.27
C LEU A 376 15.43 15.78 24.79
N ARG A 377 15.40 14.49 24.44
CA ARG A 377 15.13 14.04 23.07
C ARG A 377 13.84 13.24 23.01
N ILE A 378 13.02 13.54 22.00
CA ILE A 378 11.83 12.75 21.60
C ILE A 378 12.16 12.14 20.24
N ILE A 379 12.23 10.83 20.20
CA ILE A 379 12.80 10.08 19.08
C ILE A 379 11.78 9.11 18.53
N ASP A 380 11.68 9.07 17.20
CA ASP A 380 10.93 8.07 16.44
C ASP A 380 11.91 7.29 15.55
N TYR A 381 11.70 5.98 15.39
CA TYR A 381 12.55 5.14 14.57
C TYR A 381 11.84 4.83 13.23
N LYS A 382 12.60 4.97 12.14
CA LYS A 382 12.09 4.60 10.82
C LYS A 382 13.06 3.64 10.13
N SER A 383 12.56 2.47 9.74
CA SER A 383 13.33 1.47 8.98
C SER A 383 13.62 1.90 7.53
N GLY A 384 13.02 3.00 7.04
CA GLY A 384 13.19 3.57 5.71
C GLY A 384 14.44 4.45 5.57
N LYS A 385 14.60 5.04 4.37
CA LYS A 385 15.60 6.09 4.10
C LYS A 385 14.97 7.47 4.30
N ASN A 386 15.80 8.45 4.63
CA ASN A 386 15.45 9.86 4.50
C ASN A 386 15.54 10.26 3.02
N ASN A 387 14.39 10.46 2.37
CA ASN A 387 14.32 10.75 0.93
C ASN A 387 14.72 12.20 0.60
N SER A 388 14.55 13.13 1.54
CA SER A 388 14.99 14.51 1.36
C SER A 388 15.28 15.20 2.70
N ASN A 389 16.20 16.15 2.70
CA ASN A 389 16.49 16.97 3.90
C ASN A 389 15.32 17.87 4.32
N SER A 390 14.30 18.03 3.45
CA SER A 390 13.10 18.81 3.73
C SER A 390 11.95 17.99 4.35
N GLU A 391 12.15 16.70 4.56
CA GLU A 391 11.11 15.78 5.05
C GLU A 391 10.66 16.13 6.49
N LEU A 392 11.59 16.59 7.33
CA LEU A 392 11.34 17.07 8.69
C LEU A 392 11.42 18.60 8.83
N PHE A 393 11.18 19.32 7.74
CA PHE A 393 11.18 20.77 7.70
C PHE A 393 9.79 21.29 7.32
N PHE A 394 9.34 22.37 7.97
CA PHE A 394 8.13 23.09 7.62
C PHE A 394 8.35 24.62 7.67
N SER A 395 7.61 25.35 6.83
CA SER A 395 7.78 26.79 6.69
C SER A 395 6.93 27.55 7.70
N ASP A 396 5.66 27.18 7.79
CA ASP A 396 4.70 27.78 8.70
C ASP A 396 3.79 26.73 9.34
N TRP A 397 2.99 27.17 10.30
CA TRP A 397 2.12 26.28 11.05
C TRP A 397 0.94 25.73 10.20
N ASP A 398 0.50 26.49 9.20
CA ASP A 398 -0.61 26.07 8.33
C ASP A 398 -0.24 24.87 7.47
N GLU A 399 1.06 24.72 7.07
CA GLU A 399 1.53 23.50 6.42
C GLU A 399 1.31 22.24 7.25
N VAL A 400 1.31 22.35 8.57
CA VAL A 400 1.17 21.19 9.47
C VAL A 400 -0.24 20.60 9.39
N SER A 401 -1.26 21.46 9.27
CA SER A 401 -2.66 21.01 9.13
C SER A 401 -3.06 20.72 7.68
N ASP A 402 -2.50 21.44 6.70
CA ASP A 402 -3.02 21.47 5.35
C ASP A 402 -2.25 20.60 4.38
N ASN A 403 -0.95 20.37 4.63
CA ASN A 403 -0.10 19.61 3.70
C ASN A 403 0.01 18.13 4.10
N PRO A 404 -0.59 17.19 3.33
CA PRO A 404 -0.51 15.76 3.63
C PRO A 404 0.93 15.21 3.62
N LYS A 405 1.85 15.84 2.83
CA LYS A 405 3.26 15.42 2.75
C LYS A 405 4.09 15.74 4.01
N LYS A 406 3.49 16.42 4.99
CA LYS A 406 4.10 16.73 6.29
C LYS A 406 3.66 15.76 7.40
N ASP A 407 3.37 14.53 7.06
CA ASP A 407 2.92 13.46 7.95
C ASP A 407 3.87 13.21 9.13
N LYS A 408 5.18 13.12 8.86
CA LYS A 408 6.21 12.92 9.88
C LYS A 408 6.40 14.16 10.77
N VAL A 409 6.32 15.35 10.19
CA VAL A 409 6.34 16.62 10.94
C VAL A 409 5.16 16.64 11.91
N PHE A 410 3.96 16.36 11.42
CA PHE A 410 2.75 16.32 12.24
C PHE A 410 2.86 15.27 13.35
N GLN A 411 3.34 14.07 13.05
CA GLN A 411 3.56 13.00 14.02
C GLN A 411 4.47 13.45 15.16
N LEU A 412 5.63 14.02 14.84
CA LEU A 412 6.60 14.47 15.83
C LEU A 412 6.08 15.64 16.68
N LEU A 413 5.38 16.60 16.07
CA LEU A 413 4.73 17.71 16.79
C LEU A 413 3.65 17.21 17.74
N MET A 414 2.82 16.25 17.30
CA MET A 414 1.79 15.63 18.13
C MET A 414 2.41 14.89 19.32
N TYR A 415 3.47 14.13 19.11
CA TYR A 415 4.19 13.47 20.21
C TYR A 415 4.77 14.46 21.21
N SER A 416 5.37 15.53 20.71
CA SER A 416 5.91 16.59 21.56
C SER A 416 4.81 17.30 22.37
N TYR A 417 3.70 17.59 21.73
CA TYR A 417 2.54 18.20 22.36
C TYR A 417 1.96 17.33 23.49
N LEU A 418 1.70 16.04 23.18
CA LEU A 418 1.21 15.09 24.17
C LEU A 418 2.17 14.94 25.36
N PHE A 419 3.46 14.85 25.08
CA PHE A 419 4.45 14.70 26.14
C PHE A 419 4.54 15.94 27.03
N LEU A 420 4.60 17.13 26.46
CA LEU A 420 4.74 18.37 27.21
C LEU A 420 3.50 18.75 28.00
N LYS A 421 2.28 18.45 27.49
CA LYS A 421 1.04 18.65 28.25
C LYS A 421 0.95 17.71 29.45
N ASN A 422 1.47 16.48 29.34
CA ASN A 422 1.55 15.54 30.46
C ASN A 422 2.71 15.84 31.42
N ASN A 423 3.76 16.56 30.96
CA ASN A 423 4.97 16.85 31.72
C ASN A 423 5.37 18.33 31.59
N PRO A 424 4.62 19.27 32.16
CA PRO A 424 4.82 20.71 31.94
C PRO A 424 6.19 21.23 32.43
N HIS A 425 6.85 20.51 33.31
CA HIS A 425 8.16 20.91 33.86
C HIS A 425 9.29 20.84 32.81
N PHE A 426 9.08 20.15 31.68
CA PHE A 426 10.03 20.16 30.56
C PHE A 426 9.83 21.35 29.60
N LEU A 427 8.75 22.11 29.72
CA LEU A 427 8.55 23.32 28.91
C LEU A 427 9.73 24.30 29.13
N ASN A 428 10.16 24.93 28.05
CA ASN A 428 11.29 25.85 28.00
C ASN A 428 12.68 25.21 28.28
N THR A 429 12.77 23.89 28.39
CA THR A 429 14.07 23.20 28.43
C THR A 429 14.62 23.02 27.01
N ASN A 430 15.85 22.54 26.91
CA ASN A 430 16.42 22.21 25.60
C ASN A 430 15.86 20.87 25.12
N ILE A 431 14.99 20.93 24.12
CA ILE A 431 14.28 19.75 23.57
C ILE A 431 14.69 19.57 22.10
N ILE A 432 15.11 18.38 21.76
CA ILE A 432 15.40 17.94 20.39
C ILE A 432 14.40 16.86 20.01
N VAL A 433 13.67 17.08 18.96
CA VAL A 433 12.69 16.10 18.43
C VAL A 433 13.13 15.66 17.05
N GLY A 434 13.17 14.38 16.78
CA GLY A 434 13.68 13.91 15.49
C GLY A 434 13.46 12.44 15.22
N ILE A 435 13.94 12.02 14.05
CA ILE A 435 13.85 10.66 13.56
C ILE A 435 15.24 10.06 13.33
N TYR A 436 15.44 8.84 13.81
CA TYR A 436 16.54 8.00 13.34
C TYR A 436 16.09 7.19 12.12
N PHE A 437 16.67 7.52 10.95
CA PHE A 437 16.48 6.72 9.74
C PHE A 437 17.53 5.62 9.70
N LEU A 438 17.14 4.39 10.01
CA LEU A 438 18.10 3.28 10.21
C LEU A 438 18.87 2.90 8.94
N ARG A 439 18.38 3.25 7.75
CA ARG A 439 19.11 3.08 6.48
C ARG A 439 20.05 4.24 6.14
N ASP A 440 20.04 5.31 6.93
CA ASP A 440 20.85 6.51 6.68
C ASP A 440 21.46 7.07 7.98
N LEU A 441 22.05 6.20 8.78
CA LEU A 441 22.62 6.53 10.10
C LEU A 441 23.78 7.53 10.06
N LYS A 442 24.40 7.76 8.89
CA LYS A 442 25.43 8.79 8.71
C LYS A 442 24.95 10.19 9.05
N LYS A 443 23.65 10.45 8.94
CA LYS A 443 23.03 11.73 9.31
C LYS A 443 22.75 11.85 10.81
N GLY A 444 22.86 10.76 11.56
CA GLY A 444 22.48 10.71 12.97
C GLY A 444 20.99 10.94 13.18
N LEU A 445 20.65 11.53 14.34
CA LEU A 445 19.29 11.99 14.61
C LEU A 445 18.96 13.19 13.72
N VAL A 446 18.03 13.03 12.80
CA VAL A 446 17.57 14.11 11.94
C VAL A 446 16.52 14.93 12.69
N PRO A 447 16.83 16.20 13.05
CA PRO A 447 15.94 16.99 13.88
C PRO A 447 14.79 17.59 13.08
N LEU A 448 13.66 17.76 13.75
CA LEU A 448 12.53 18.56 13.27
C LEU A 448 12.93 20.03 13.20
N GLN A 449 12.66 20.69 12.08
CA GLN A 449 13.06 22.07 11.83
C GLN A 449 11.91 22.92 11.28
N LYS A 450 11.88 24.19 11.66
CA LYS A 450 10.94 25.19 11.11
C LYS A 450 11.73 26.36 10.55
N LYS A 451 11.25 26.96 9.48
CA LYS A 451 11.80 28.23 8.95
C LYS A 451 11.79 29.30 10.04
N GLY A 452 12.95 29.90 10.28
CA GLY A 452 13.11 30.88 11.35
C GLY A 452 13.30 30.30 12.75
N GLY A 453 13.31 28.96 12.88
CA GLY A 453 13.41 28.28 14.17
C GLY A 453 12.12 28.32 15.00
N PHE A 454 12.05 27.49 16.03
CA PHE A 454 11.00 27.53 17.08
C PHE A 454 11.54 26.86 18.34
N LYS A 455 10.87 27.09 19.47
CA LYS A 455 11.17 26.44 20.74
C LYS A 455 9.95 25.68 21.22
N PHE A 456 10.16 24.66 22.03
CA PHE A 456 9.09 23.92 22.67
C PHE A 456 8.65 24.62 23.98
N ASP A 457 7.92 25.71 23.81
CA ASP A 457 7.42 26.60 24.84
C ASP A 457 5.88 26.74 24.79
N ASN A 458 5.31 27.69 25.50
CA ASN A 458 3.89 27.95 25.48
C ASN A 458 3.37 28.41 24.10
N ASP A 459 4.22 29.07 23.30
CA ASP A 459 3.83 29.50 21.96
C ASP A 459 3.74 28.30 21.00
N PHE A 460 4.62 27.32 21.16
CA PHE A 460 4.50 26.03 20.47
C PHE A 460 3.16 25.38 20.80
N ILE A 461 2.82 25.25 22.10
CA ILE A 461 1.56 24.63 22.54
C ILE A 461 0.36 25.32 21.88
N LYS A 462 0.30 26.65 21.96
CA LYS A 462 -0.80 27.45 21.37
C LYS A 462 -0.92 27.28 19.86
N ASN A 463 0.21 27.40 19.15
CA ASN A 463 0.20 27.27 17.69
C ASN A 463 -0.23 25.88 17.25
N PHE A 464 0.22 24.84 17.93
CA PHE A 464 -0.17 23.47 17.58
C PHE A 464 -1.63 23.18 17.94
N GLU A 465 -2.13 23.71 19.05
CA GLU A 465 -3.56 23.64 19.41
C GLU A 465 -4.45 24.29 18.34
N ILE A 466 -4.05 25.45 17.79
CA ILE A 466 -4.76 26.09 16.68
C ILE A 466 -4.84 25.15 15.47
N GLN A 467 -3.76 24.45 15.12
CA GLN A 467 -3.78 23.52 14.01
C GLN A 467 -4.67 22.29 14.29
N LEU A 468 -4.65 21.77 15.51
CA LEU A 468 -5.53 20.68 15.91
C LEU A 468 -7.01 21.12 15.85
N HIS A 469 -7.34 22.31 16.37
CA HIS A 469 -8.71 22.87 16.27
C HIS A 469 -9.16 22.93 14.81
N ARG A 470 -8.33 23.46 13.90
CA ARG A 470 -8.63 23.55 12.47
C ARG A 470 -8.90 22.18 11.83
N ILE A 471 -8.11 21.15 12.18
CA ILE A 471 -8.32 19.79 11.65
C ILE A 471 -9.65 19.23 12.15
N PHE A 472 -9.94 19.34 13.46
CA PHE A 472 -11.16 18.79 14.04
C PHE A 472 -12.43 19.55 13.63
N GLU A 473 -12.36 20.87 13.47
CA GLU A 473 -13.46 21.68 12.94
C GLU A 473 -13.80 21.24 11.52
N ARG A 474 -12.80 21.11 10.63
CA ARG A 474 -13.01 20.57 9.29
C ARG A 474 -13.57 19.14 9.29
N MET A 475 -13.13 18.31 10.21
CA MET A 475 -13.63 16.93 10.32
C MET A 475 -15.12 16.87 10.73
N ILE A 476 -15.58 17.86 11.48
CA ILE A 476 -16.98 17.95 11.95
C ILE A 476 -17.89 18.67 10.94
N GLU A 477 -17.38 19.69 10.26
CA GLU A 477 -18.17 20.63 9.47
C GLU A 477 -18.10 20.37 7.97
N ASP A 478 -16.93 19.96 7.45
CA ASP A 478 -16.73 19.76 6.03
C ASP A 478 -17.23 18.39 5.57
N ASP A 479 -17.78 18.34 4.36
CA ASP A 479 -18.12 17.09 3.71
C ASP A 479 -16.87 16.28 3.38
N PHE A 480 -16.96 14.97 3.56
CA PHE A 480 -15.87 14.07 3.23
C PHE A 480 -15.84 13.80 1.73
N LYS A 481 -14.70 14.06 1.12
CA LYS A 481 -14.48 13.95 -0.32
C LYS A 481 -13.11 13.35 -0.63
N GLU A 482 -12.99 12.81 -1.82
CA GLU A 482 -11.72 12.31 -2.33
C GLU A 482 -10.73 13.45 -2.52
N ASN A 483 -9.43 13.11 -2.47
CA ASN A 483 -8.40 14.08 -2.77
C ASN A 483 -8.38 14.39 -4.28
N ASP A 484 -8.32 15.67 -4.63
CA ASP A 484 -8.27 16.11 -6.03
C ASP A 484 -6.91 15.78 -6.70
N ASP A 485 -5.86 15.53 -5.93
CA ASP A 485 -4.56 15.09 -6.44
C ASP A 485 -4.53 13.56 -6.60
N TYR A 486 -4.87 13.08 -7.79
CA TYR A 486 -4.86 11.66 -8.15
C TYR A 486 -3.55 10.93 -7.80
N LYS A 487 -2.41 11.62 -7.85
CA LYS A 487 -1.10 11.04 -7.50
C LYS A 487 -0.98 10.72 -6.00
N LEU A 488 -1.73 11.42 -5.15
CA LEU A 488 -1.78 11.15 -3.72
C LEU A 488 -2.76 10.04 -3.37
N CYS A 489 -3.75 9.79 -4.22
CA CYS A 489 -4.77 8.74 -4.06
C CYS A 489 -4.48 7.48 -4.89
N GLU A 490 -3.31 7.37 -5.52
CA GLU A 490 -2.93 6.21 -6.36
C GLU A 490 -2.98 4.87 -5.61
N PHE A 491 -2.91 4.92 -4.28
CA PHE A 491 -3.01 3.76 -3.39
C PHE A 491 -4.29 3.76 -2.55
N CYS A 492 -5.27 4.57 -2.93
CA CYS A 492 -6.52 4.69 -2.18
C CYS A 492 -7.47 3.56 -2.57
N ASN A 493 -7.63 2.56 -1.71
CA ASN A 493 -8.54 1.43 -1.90
C ASN A 493 -10.02 1.84 -2.02
N SER A 494 -10.33 3.10 -1.73
CA SER A 494 -11.67 3.64 -1.91
C SER A 494 -12.09 3.71 -3.38
N LEU A 495 -11.15 3.73 -4.33
CA LEU A 495 -11.47 3.73 -5.77
C LEU A 495 -12.23 2.47 -6.18
N GLU A 496 -11.83 1.30 -5.68
CA GLU A 496 -12.53 0.03 -5.93
C GLU A 496 -13.93 0.02 -5.30
N ILE A 497 -14.06 0.53 -4.07
CA ILE A 497 -15.34 0.58 -3.34
C ILE A 497 -16.30 1.57 -4.01
N THR A 498 -15.80 2.67 -4.56
CA THR A 498 -16.62 3.69 -5.22
C THR A 498 -16.90 3.39 -6.70
N GLY A 499 -16.35 2.29 -7.24
CA GLY A 499 -16.58 1.86 -8.63
C GLY A 499 -15.92 2.78 -9.67
N ARG A 500 -14.76 3.37 -9.33
CA ARG A 500 -14.02 4.34 -10.16
C ARG A 500 -12.72 3.80 -10.74
N ASN A 501 -12.61 2.50 -10.86
CA ASN A 501 -11.47 1.85 -11.53
C ASN A 501 -11.49 2.07 -13.04
#